data_41569531e80d82571f8a3ce02a197eab
#
_entry.id   41569531e80d82571f8a3ce02a197eab
#
_cell.length_a   1.000
_cell.length_b   1.000
_cell.length_c   1.000
_cell.angle_alpha   90.00
_cell.angle_beta   90.00
_cell.angle_gamma   90.00
#
_symmetry.space_group_name_H-M   'P 1'
#
loop_
_entity.id
_entity.type
_entity.pdbx_description
1 polymer ?
#
loop_
_entity_poly.entity_id
_entity_poly.type
_entity_poly.pdbx_seq_one_letter_code
_entity_poly.pdbx_strand_id
1 'polypeptide(L)'
;MSSYEPSQFDAQSSVPTPVDIAELALVEAELDKRWPETKIEPSLTRIEALMDVLGSPQHNYPSVHVTGTNGKTSVTRMIDSLMTALHRRTGRTTSPHLQIATERISIDGHPISPRLYVDTFREIEPYVQMIDAQSEEAGGPAMS
;
A
#
# COMPACT_ATOMS: atom_id res chain seq x y z
N MET A 1 -8.82 -27.41 -20.12
CA MET A 1 -9.33 -27.09 -18.77
C MET A 1 -8.35 -26.07 -18.19
N SER A 2 -8.71 -24.81 -18.24
CA SER A 2 -7.94 -23.75 -17.60
C SER A 2 -8.19 -23.85 -16.10
N SER A 3 -7.16 -24.16 -15.32
CA SER A 3 -7.21 -24.09 -13.88
C SER A 3 -7.35 -22.62 -13.49
N TYR A 4 -8.53 -22.24 -13.04
CA TYR A 4 -8.77 -20.96 -12.39
C TYR A 4 -7.91 -20.92 -11.10
N GLU A 5 -6.81 -20.19 -11.13
CA GLU A 5 -6.17 -19.78 -9.90
C GLU A 5 -7.04 -18.69 -9.27
N PRO A 6 -7.49 -18.86 -8.00
CA PRO A 6 -8.23 -17.82 -7.32
C PRO A 6 -7.37 -16.54 -7.31
N SER A 7 -7.91 -15.46 -7.86
CA SER A 7 -7.20 -14.18 -7.88
C SER A 7 -6.98 -13.72 -6.44
N GLN A 8 -5.87 -13.01 -6.17
CA GLN A 8 -5.56 -12.42 -4.85
C GLN A 8 -6.75 -11.62 -4.27
N PHE A 9 -7.72 -11.27 -5.09
CA PHE A 9 -8.93 -10.55 -4.71
C PHE A 9 -10.00 -11.40 -4.02
N ASP A 10 -9.96 -12.74 -4.14
CA ASP A 10 -10.86 -13.61 -3.39
C ASP A 10 -10.50 -13.65 -1.88
N ALA A 11 -9.26 -13.31 -1.52
CA ALA A 11 -8.82 -13.15 -0.14
C ALA A 11 -9.44 -11.90 0.54
N GLN A 12 -10.01 -10.97 -0.23
CA GLN A 12 -10.59 -9.73 0.29
C GLN A 12 -11.98 -9.93 0.93
N SER A 13 -12.68 -11.01 0.62
CA SER A 13 -14.04 -11.29 1.10
C SER A 13 -14.11 -12.19 2.34
N SER A 14 -12.98 -12.70 2.82
CA SER A 14 -12.94 -13.52 4.05
C SER A 14 -13.00 -12.67 5.31
N VAL A 15 -13.80 -13.11 6.28
CA VAL A 15 -13.80 -12.49 7.62
C VAL A 15 -12.39 -12.66 8.22
N PRO A 16 -11.72 -11.57 8.67
CA PRO A 16 -10.40 -11.65 9.26
C PRO A 16 -10.35 -12.62 10.44
N THR A 17 -9.37 -13.50 10.45
CA THR A 17 -9.13 -14.40 11.58
C THR A 17 -8.28 -13.69 12.66
N PRO A 18 -8.28 -14.19 13.91
CA PRO A 18 -7.36 -13.68 14.93
C PRO A 18 -5.88 -13.77 14.53
N VAL A 19 -5.51 -14.75 13.69
CA VAL A 19 -4.15 -14.90 13.16
C VAL A 19 -3.83 -13.77 12.20
N ASP A 20 -4.74 -13.44 11.28
CA ASP A 20 -4.54 -12.33 10.32
C ASP A 20 -4.33 -10.98 11.03
N ILE A 21 -5.07 -10.75 12.11
CA ILE A 21 -4.94 -9.53 12.93
C ILE A 21 -3.59 -9.50 13.66
N ALA A 22 -3.16 -10.66 14.21
CA ALA A 22 -1.87 -10.75 14.89
C ALA A 22 -0.69 -10.54 13.93
N GLU A 23 -0.74 -11.13 12.73
CA GLU A 23 0.27 -10.95 11.70
C GLU A 23 0.31 -9.50 11.18
N LEU A 24 -0.86 -8.85 11.00
CA LEU A 24 -0.93 -7.44 10.65
C LEU A 24 -0.23 -6.57 11.70
N ALA A 25 -0.50 -6.80 12.99
CA ALA A 25 0.14 -6.05 14.07
C ALA A 25 1.67 -6.22 14.09
N LEU A 26 2.20 -7.39 13.71
CA LEU A 26 3.63 -7.61 13.55
C LEU A 26 4.21 -6.78 12.39
N VAL A 27 3.53 -6.77 11.25
CA VAL A 27 3.95 -5.97 10.09
C VAL A 27 3.89 -4.47 10.40
N GLU A 28 2.84 -3.99 11.06
CA GLU A 28 2.75 -2.60 11.52
C GLU A 28 3.92 -2.24 12.44
N ALA A 29 4.26 -3.11 13.41
CA ALA A 29 5.39 -2.90 14.31
C ALA A 29 6.75 -2.95 13.59
N GLU A 30 6.89 -3.69 12.51
CA GLU A 30 8.08 -3.68 11.65
C GLU A 30 8.19 -2.34 10.89
N LEU A 31 7.09 -1.88 10.32
CA LEU A 31 7.04 -0.61 9.60
C LEU A 31 7.29 0.59 10.51
N ASP A 32 6.76 0.58 11.73
CA ASP A 32 6.97 1.65 12.71
C ASP A 32 8.43 1.78 13.18
N LYS A 33 9.23 0.71 13.05
CA LYS A 33 10.68 0.75 13.33
C LYS A 33 11.47 1.42 12.20
N ARG A 34 10.87 1.58 11.03
CA ARG A 34 11.52 2.23 9.90
C ARG A 34 11.70 3.73 10.19
N TRP A 35 12.42 4.40 9.30
CA TRP A 35 12.76 5.81 9.44
C TRP A 35 11.52 6.68 9.69
N PRO A 36 11.47 7.44 10.81
CA PRO A 36 10.26 8.21 11.14
C PRO A 36 10.06 9.37 10.16
N GLU A 37 8.80 9.66 9.84
CA GLU A 37 8.38 10.79 8.99
C GLU A 37 8.93 12.16 9.44
N THR A 38 9.41 12.26 10.70
CA THR A 38 10.01 13.47 11.25
C THR A 38 11.43 13.75 10.76
N LYS A 39 12.12 12.76 10.20
CA LYS A 39 13.41 12.94 9.53
C LYS A 39 13.19 12.97 8.02
N ILE A 40 12.71 14.09 7.54
CA ILE A 40 12.41 14.28 6.11
C ILE A 40 13.73 14.47 5.37
N GLU A 41 14.16 13.44 4.66
CA GLU A 41 15.04 13.56 3.52
C GLU A 41 14.20 13.33 2.25
N PRO A 42 13.61 14.38 1.67
CA PRO A 42 12.71 14.23 0.54
C PRO A 42 13.53 13.78 -0.70
N SER A 43 13.55 12.49 -0.93
CA SER A 43 14.18 11.89 -2.11
C SER A 43 13.23 10.84 -2.68
N LEU A 44 13.00 10.90 -3.99
CA LEU A 44 12.26 9.87 -4.72
C LEU A 44 13.16 8.68 -5.11
N THR A 45 14.47 8.79 -4.98
CA THR A 45 15.44 7.83 -5.53
C THR A 45 15.17 6.40 -5.06
N ARG A 46 14.88 6.21 -3.77
CA ARG A 46 14.65 4.86 -3.21
C ARG A 46 13.33 4.26 -3.68
N ILE A 47 12.27 5.07 -3.68
CA ILE A 47 10.96 4.58 -4.15
C ILE A 47 10.96 4.35 -5.67
N GLU A 48 11.65 5.18 -6.45
CA GLU A 48 11.82 4.98 -7.88
C GLU A 48 12.57 3.67 -8.15
N ALA A 49 13.69 3.43 -7.45
CA ALA A 49 14.44 2.18 -7.58
C ALA A 49 13.59 0.95 -7.20
N LEU A 50 12.77 1.02 -6.14
CA LEU A 50 11.84 -0.04 -5.78
C LEU A 50 10.79 -0.27 -6.88
N MET A 51 10.19 0.81 -7.39
CA MET A 51 9.20 0.72 -8.46
C MET A 51 9.79 0.10 -9.73
N ASP A 52 11.02 0.45 -10.10
CA ASP A 52 11.72 -0.10 -11.26
C ASP A 52 11.94 -1.62 -11.11
N VAL A 53 12.37 -2.08 -9.95
CA VAL A 53 12.54 -3.51 -9.66
C VAL A 53 11.22 -4.26 -9.72
N LEU A 54 10.12 -3.63 -9.29
CA LEU A 54 8.77 -4.19 -9.35
C LEU A 54 8.12 -4.10 -10.76
N GLY A 55 8.86 -3.63 -11.77
CA GLY A 55 8.39 -3.51 -13.15
C GLY A 55 7.52 -2.28 -13.39
N SER A 56 7.70 -1.23 -12.61
CA SER A 56 7.04 0.08 -12.74
C SER A 56 5.50 0.00 -12.81
N PRO A 57 4.84 -0.68 -11.85
CA PRO A 57 3.40 -0.94 -11.88
C PRO A 57 2.55 0.34 -11.91
N GLN A 58 3.09 1.48 -11.44
CA GLN A 58 2.42 2.78 -11.44
C GLN A 58 2.08 3.30 -12.85
N HIS A 59 2.69 2.75 -13.89
CA HIS A 59 2.40 3.12 -15.28
C HIS A 59 1.27 2.29 -15.92
N ASN A 60 0.76 1.28 -15.22
CA ASN A 60 -0.26 0.37 -15.74
C ASN A 60 -1.69 0.88 -15.55
N TYR A 61 -1.88 2.00 -14.85
CA TYR A 61 -3.19 2.56 -14.57
C TYR A 61 -3.16 4.09 -14.47
N PRO A 62 -4.25 4.79 -14.82
CA PRO A 62 -4.37 6.22 -14.60
C PRO A 62 -4.53 6.52 -13.11
N SER A 63 -3.92 7.62 -12.65
CA SER A 63 -3.97 8.07 -11.25
C SER A 63 -4.54 9.47 -11.12
N VAL A 64 -5.27 9.73 -10.03
CA VAL A 64 -5.73 11.05 -9.62
C VAL A 64 -5.12 11.38 -8.27
N HIS A 65 -4.30 12.43 -8.21
CA HIS A 65 -3.70 12.90 -6.98
C HIS A 65 -4.48 14.13 -6.46
N VAL A 66 -5.05 14.00 -5.25
CA VAL A 66 -5.80 15.07 -4.58
C VAL A 66 -4.90 15.74 -3.55
N THR A 67 -4.64 17.04 -3.73
CA THR A 67 -3.85 17.86 -2.80
C THR A 67 -4.68 19.01 -2.23
N GLY A 68 -4.25 19.59 -1.13
CA GLY A 68 -4.92 20.71 -0.47
C GLY A 68 -4.80 20.64 1.05
N THR A 69 -5.27 21.69 1.73
CA THR A 69 -5.23 21.76 3.20
C THR A 69 -6.42 21.05 3.87
N ASN A 70 -7.61 21.17 3.29
CA ASN A 70 -8.85 20.61 3.85
C ASN A 70 -9.58 19.76 2.81
N GLY A 71 -10.35 18.77 3.27
CA GLY A 71 -11.29 18.02 2.46
C GLY A 71 -10.69 16.98 1.50
N LYS A 72 -9.35 16.79 1.48
CA LYS A 72 -8.69 15.82 0.59
C LYS A 72 -9.31 14.42 0.64
N THR A 73 -9.43 13.87 1.85
CA THR A 73 -10.00 12.54 2.06
C THR A 73 -11.46 12.45 1.60
N SER A 74 -12.27 13.51 1.84
CA SER A 74 -13.65 13.54 1.40
C SER A 74 -13.77 13.57 -0.12
N VAL A 75 -12.97 14.40 -0.79
CA VAL A 75 -12.93 14.48 -2.26
C VAL A 75 -12.47 13.15 -2.85
N THR A 76 -11.41 12.55 -2.31
CA THR A 76 -10.91 11.26 -2.76
C THR A 76 -11.98 10.16 -2.64
N ARG A 77 -12.73 10.13 -1.52
CA ARG A 77 -13.85 9.19 -1.35
C ARG A 77 -15.01 9.44 -2.32
N MET A 78 -15.31 10.70 -2.63
CA MET A 78 -16.33 11.04 -3.63
C MET A 78 -15.92 10.55 -5.02
N ILE A 79 -14.66 10.77 -5.43
CA ILE A 79 -14.14 10.29 -6.70
C ILE A 79 -14.23 8.76 -6.76
N ASP A 80 -13.76 8.07 -5.73
CA ASP A 80 -13.81 6.61 -5.60
C ASP A 80 -15.26 6.09 -5.76
N SER A 81 -16.21 6.67 -5.03
CA SER A 81 -17.64 6.31 -5.12
C SER A 81 -18.23 6.53 -6.51
N LEU A 82 -17.89 7.64 -7.17
CA LEU A 82 -18.35 7.93 -8.53
C LEU A 82 -17.79 6.93 -9.53
N MET A 83 -16.49 6.62 -9.45
CA MET A 83 -15.85 5.66 -10.35
C MET A 83 -16.42 4.25 -10.16
N THR A 84 -16.66 3.84 -8.91
CA THR A 84 -17.30 2.55 -8.59
C THR A 84 -18.73 2.50 -9.14
N ALA A 85 -19.51 3.59 -9.02
CA ALA A 85 -20.85 3.69 -9.60
C ALA A 85 -20.84 3.61 -11.14
N LEU A 86 -19.74 4.00 -11.77
CA LEU A 86 -19.49 3.84 -13.21
C LEU A 86 -18.91 2.47 -13.59
N HIS A 87 -18.95 1.50 -12.67
CA HIS A 87 -18.41 0.15 -12.85
C HIS A 87 -16.91 0.13 -13.21
N ARG A 88 -16.14 1.11 -12.71
CA ARG A 88 -14.68 1.13 -12.84
C ARG A 88 -14.07 0.52 -11.59
N ARG A 89 -13.06 -0.34 -11.78
CA ARG A 89 -12.24 -0.79 -10.67
C ARG A 89 -11.40 0.36 -10.15
N THR A 90 -11.40 0.55 -8.84
CA THR A 90 -10.69 1.64 -8.19
C THR A 90 -9.78 1.10 -7.10
N GLY A 91 -8.58 1.69 -7.02
CA GLY A 91 -7.74 1.63 -5.83
C GLY A 91 -7.67 3.02 -5.22
N ARG A 92 -7.76 3.11 -3.91
CA ARG A 92 -7.65 4.38 -3.20
C ARG A 92 -6.66 4.26 -2.06
N THR A 93 -5.78 5.26 -1.93
CA THR A 93 -4.94 5.39 -0.73
C THR A 93 -5.24 6.71 -0.02
N THR A 94 -5.30 6.66 1.29
CA THR A 94 -5.52 7.84 2.17
C THR A 94 -4.70 7.72 3.44
N SER A 95 -4.34 8.87 4.03
CA SER A 95 -3.62 8.94 5.31
C SER A 95 -4.17 10.08 6.17
N PRO A 96 -4.06 10.00 7.49
CA PRO A 96 -3.67 8.83 8.28
C PRO A 96 -4.79 7.79 8.38
N HIS A 97 -4.52 6.61 8.96
CA HIS A 97 -5.55 5.68 9.42
C HIS A 97 -6.05 6.06 10.83
N LEU A 98 -7.20 5.56 11.21
CA LEU A 98 -7.79 5.81 12.54
C LEU A 98 -7.54 4.68 13.52
N GLN A 99 -7.62 3.42 13.07
CA GLN A 99 -7.49 2.24 13.91
C GLN A 99 -6.41 1.26 13.41
N ILE A 100 -6.46 0.90 12.12
CA ILE A 100 -5.56 -0.11 11.55
C ILE A 100 -5.05 0.33 10.16
N ALA A 101 -3.86 -0.13 9.79
CA ALA A 101 -3.18 0.27 8.55
C ALA A 101 -3.98 -0.06 7.27
N THR A 102 -4.80 -1.10 7.28
CA THR A 102 -5.62 -1.48 6.12
C THR A 102 -6.60 -0.41 5.68
N GLU A 103 -7.00 0.52 6.58
CA GLU A 103 -7.86 1.65 6.25
C GLU A 103 -7.23 2.60 5.23
N ARG A 104 -5.89 2.60 5.12
CA ARG A 104 -5.15 3.46 4.18
C ARG A 104 -5.35 3.04 2.73
N ILE A 105 -5.66 1.78 2.49
CA ILE A 105 -5.75 1.19 1.15
C ILE A 105 -7.14 0.58 0.97
N SER A 106 -7.84 1.02 -0.05
CA SER A 106 -9.16 0.48 -0.40
C SER A 106 -9.18 0.04 -1.87
N ILE A 107 -9.90 -1.03 -2.14
CA ILE A 107 -10.17 -1.51 -3.49
C ILE A 107 -11.69 -1.58 -3.66
N ASP A 108 -12.19 -0.98 -4.74
CA ASP A 108 -13.61 -0.93 -5.07
C ASP A 108 -14.48 -0.42 -3.88
N GLY A 109 -13.97 0.61 -3.19
CA GLY A 109 -14.65 1.27 -2.06
C GLY A 109 -14.50 0.58 -0.70
N HIS A 110 -13.85 -0.57 -0.60
CA HIS A 110 -13.69 -1.33 0.64
C HIS A 110 -12.21 -1.38 1.07
N PRO A 111 -11.89 -1.21 2.36
CA PRO A 111 -10.55 -1.44 2.86
C PRO A 111 -10.07 -2.84 2.52
N ILE A 112 -8.78 -2.99 2.22
CA ILE A 112 -8.21 -4.33 1.98
C ILE A 112 -8.22 -5.15 3.27
N SER A 113 -8.28 -6.49 3.13
CA SER A 113 -8.23 -7.37 4.30
C SER A 113 -6.86 -7.36 4.96
N PRO A 114 -6.77 -7.63 6.28
CA PRO A 114 -5.49 -7.85 6.97
C PRO A 114 -4.60 -8.87 6.27
N ARG A 115 -5.18 -9.98 5.80
CA ARG A 115 -4.46 -11.02 5.08
C ARG A 115 -3.81 -10.48 3.79
N LEU A 116 -4.58 -9.77 2.96
CA LEU A 116 -4.08 -9.18 1.73
C LEU A 116 -2.96 -8.15 2.01
N TYR A 117 -3.10 -7.35 3.07
CA TYR A 117 -2.06 -6.40 3.48
C TYR A 117 -0.76 -7.12 3.82
N VAL A 118 -0.83 -8.15 4.67
CA VAL A 118 0.33 -8.94 5.12
C VAL A 118 0.99 -9.65 3.93
N ASP A 119 0.21 -10.35 3.11
CA ASP A 119 0.75 -11.10 1.96
C ASP A 119 1.45 -10.17 0.97
N THR A 120 0.83 -9.03 0.64
CA THR A 120 1.43 -8.03 -0.25
C THR A 120 2.72 -7.47 0.34
N PHE A 121 2.72 -7.15 1.65
CA PHE A 121 3.94 -6.66 2.31
C PHE A 121 5.06 -7.70 2.25
N ARG A 122 4.78 -8.96 2.57
CA ARG A 122 5.79 -10.04 2.54
C ARG A 122 6.31 -10.31 1.12
N GLU A 123 5.49 -10.13 0.10
CA GLU A 123 5.91 -10.23 -1.29
C GLU A 123 6.91 -9.14 -1.70
N ILE A 124 6.71 -7.91 -1.25
CA ILE A 124 7.58 -6.77 -1.61
C ILE A 124 8.77 -6.60 -0.65
N GLU A 125 8.69 -7.12 0.57
CA GLU A 125 9.70 -6.95 1.61
C GLU A 125 11.15 -7.28 1.18
N PRO A 126 11.44 -8.38 0.45
CA PRO A 126 12.79 -8.68 -0.02
C PRO A 126 13.36 -7.59 -0.93
N TYR A 127 12.53 -6.98 -1.77
CA TYR A 127 12.94 -5.90 -2.65
C TYR A 127 13.19 -4.60 -1.86
N VAL A 128 12.36 -4.32 -0.86
CA VAL A 128 12.56 -3.19 0.06
C VAL A 128 13.90 -3.32 0.79
N GLN A 129 14.21 -4.51 1.33
CA GLN A 129 15.48 -4.78 2.02
C GLN A 129 16.69 -4.63 1.08
N MET A 130 16.55 -5.06 -0.17
CA MET A 130 17.62 -4.91 -1.18
C MET A 130 17.89 -3.42 -1.47
N ILE A 131 16.86 -2.60 -1.64
CA ILE A 131 17.00 -1.16 -1.88
C ILE A 131 17.57 -0.45 -0.67
N ASP A 132 17.16 -0.84 0.55
CA ASP A 132 17.72 -0.30 1.79
C ASP A 132 19.23 -0.58 1.90
N ALA A 133 19.66 -1.82 1.66
CA ALA A 133 21.06 -2.19 1.66
C ALA A 133 21.89 -1.39 0.63
N GLN A 134 21.38 -1.20 -0.58
CA GLN A 134 22.05 -0.38 -1.60
C GLN A 134 22.14 1.09 -1.17
N SER A 135 21.10 1.63 -0.52
CA SER A 135 21.12 2.99 -0.01
C SER A 135 22.15 3.16 1.11
N GLU A 136 22.23 2.21 2.04
CA GLU A 136 23.20 2.23 3.16
C GLU A 136 24.64 2.12 2.64
N GLU A 137 24.92 1.25 1.65
CA GLU A 137 26.24 1.16 1.00
C GLU A 137 26.67 2.47 0.35
N ALA A 138 25.71 3.23 -0.17
CA ALA A 138 25.92 4.57 -0.72
C ALA A 138 25.98 5.69 0.34
N GLY A 139 25.85 5.35 1.63
CA GLY A 139 25.85 6.30 2.75
C GLY A 139 24.52 7.02 2.97
N GLY A 140 23.44 6.54 2.35
CA GLY A 140 22.07 7.06 2.49
C GLY A 140 21.27 6.32 3.59
N PRO A 141 20.09 6.84 3.95
CA PRO A 141 19.19 6.19 4.88
C PRO A 141 18.40 5.07 4.20
N ALA A 142 17.84 4.16 5.03
CA ALA A 142 16.80 3.22 4.59
C ALA A 142 15.53 3.96 4.12
N MET A 143 14.67 3.29 3.37
CA MET A 143 13.39 3.82 2.92
C MET A 143 12.44 3.99 4.12
N SER A 144 11.79 5.14 4.20
CA SER A 144 10.80 5.47 5.24
C SER A 144 9.43 4.84 4.96
#